data_59ddc8360e00b1d291c7cec8978ad98a
#
_entry.id   59ddc8360e00b1d291c7cec8978ad98a
#
_cell.length_a   1.000
_cell.length_b   1.000
_cell.length_c   1.000
_cell.angle_alpha   90.00
_cell.angle_beta   90.00
_cell.angle_gamma   90.00
#
_symmetry.space_group_name_H-M   'P 1'
#
loop_
_entity.id
_entity.type
_entity.pdbx_description
1 polymer ?
#
loop_
_entity_poly.entity_id
_entity_poly.type
_entity_poly.pdbx_seq_one_letter_code
_entity_poly.pdbx_strand_id
1 'polypeptide(L)'
;IINATQQPILTNLQNRELRKKVYMASIHRADGTNPDFNTFPIVTEIAKLRAEKGKLMGYDNYADYSLEKTMAKNSKNVDDFLKQLIKEYAPKADAETKAIEAYAQKTEGKDFKLQPYDRFYYSAKMKKEMLNITDDEIKPYFNIDSVQVNGVFYAAHRVYGLIFKQRK
;
A
#
# COMPACT_ATOMS: atom_id res chain seq x y z
N ILE A 1 -9.30 13.20 -0.31
CA ILE A 1 -8.66 12.21 0.59
C ILE A 1 -7.57 11.52 -0.22
N ILE A 2 -6.34 11.61 0.22
CA ILE A 2 -5.17 10.92 -0.36
C ILE A 2 -4.70 9.82 0.58
N ASN A 3 -3.90 8.87 0.09
CA ASN A 3 -3.44 7.74 0.91
C ASN A 3 -2.75 8.15 2.21
N ALA A 4 -1.92 9.20 2.17
CA ALA A 4 -1.23 9.72 3.35
C ALA A 4 -2.15 10.24 4.47
N THR A 5 -3.36 10.71 4.14
CA THR A 5 -4.34 11.18 5.12
C THR A 5 -5.38 10.13 5.49
N GLN A 6 -5.67 9.19 4.59
CA GLN A 6 -6.65 8.14 4.79
C GLN A 6 -6.19 7.09 5.80
N GLN A 7 -4.97 6.59 5.68
CA GLN A 7 -4.47 5.50 6.54
C GLN A 7 -4.45 5.87 8.02
N PRO A 8 -3.91 7.04 8.45
CA PRO A 8 -3.99 7.45 9.85
C PRO A 8 -5.42 7.59 10.37
N ILE A 9 -6.36 8.07 9.54
CA ILE A 9 -7.77 8.15 9.92
C ILE A 9 -8.34 6.75 10.13
N LEU A 10 -8.17 5.83 9.19
CA LEU A 10 -8.69 4.46 9.30
C LEU A 10 -8.05 3.68 10.46
N THR A 11 -6.81 4.00 10.82
CA THR A 11 -6.10 3.37 11.93
C THR A 11 -6.62 3.82 13.29
N ASN A 12 -6.94 5.11 13.45
CA ASN A 12 -7.20 5.72 14.76
C ASN A 12 -8.66 6.06 15.04
N LEU A 13 -9.50 6.19 14.01
CA LEU A 13 -10.88 6.62 14.17
C LEU A 13 -11.74 5.52 14.79
N GLN A 14 -12.27 5.77 16.01
CA GLN A 14 -13.09 4.81 16.75
C GLN A 14 -14.48 4.59 16.12
N ASN A 15 -15.08 5.64 15.57
CA ASN A 15 -16.42 5.58 15.00
C ASN A 15 -16.42 4.76 13.69
N ARG A 16 -17.07 3.59 13.72
CA ARG A 16 -17.11 2.64 12.60
C ARG A 16 -17.78 3.20 11.36
N GLU A 17 -18.88 3.93 11.52
CA GLU A 17 -19.60 4.52 10.39
C GLU A 17 -18.79 5.61 9.69
N LEU A 18 -18.03 6.40 10.46
CA LEU A 18 -17.10 7.37 9.87
C LEU A 18 -15.94 6.68 9.16
N ARG A 19 -15.39 5.58 9.72
CA ARG A 19 -14.38 4.78 8.99
C ARG A 19 -14.91 4.30 7.65
N LYS A 20 -16.13 3.74 7.64
CA LYS A 20 -16.82 3.32 6.41
C LYS A 20 -16.94 4.47 5.40
N LYS A 21 -17.42 5.65 5.85
CA LYS A 21 -17.55 6.83 4.97
C LYS A 21 -16.21 7.24 4.36
N VAL A 22 -15.13 7.30 5.16
CA VAL A 22 -13.79 7.65 4.69
C VAL A 22 -13.27 6.61 3.69
N TYR A 23 -13.45 5.33 3.99
CA TYR A 23 -13.04 4.23 3.11
C TYR A 23 -13.80 4.28 1.78
N MET A 24 -15.14 4.37 1.83
CA MET A 24 -15.97 4.43 0.63
C MET A 24 -15.65 5.66 -0.23
N ALA A 25 -15.47 6.84 0.38
CA ALA A 25 -15.03 8.04 -0.35
C ALA A 25 -13.65 7.86 -1.01
N SER A 26 -12.80 7.02 -0.46
CA SER A 26 -11.49 6.73 -1.04
C SER A 26 -11.55 5.75 -2.21
N ILE A 27 -12.30 4.66 -2.08
CA ILE A 27 -12.38 3.64 -3.15
C ILE A 27 -13.23 4.10 -4.34
N HIS A 28 -14.16 5.04 -4.11
CA HIS A 28 -15.01 5.62 -5.16
C HIS A 28 -14.44 6.91 -5.78
N ARG A 29 -13.14 7.15 -5.62
CA ARG A 29 -12.50 8.29 -6.28
C ARG A 29 -12.46 8.08 -7.79
N ALA A 30 -13.03 9.04 -8.52
CA ALA A 30 -12.97 9.10 -9.98
C ALA A 30 -13.55 7.89 -10.71
N ASP A 31 -14.47 7.15 -10.09
CA ASP A 31 -15.13 5.95 -10.63
C ASP A 31 -16.50 6.23 -11.30
N GLY A 32 -16.84 7.51 -11.47
CA GLY A 32 -18.12 7.92 -12.07
C GLY A 32 -19.27 8.06 -11.06
N THR A 33 -19.07 7.75 -9.77
CA THR A 33 -20.06 8.07 -8.72
C THR A 33 -20.35 9.58 -8.68
N ASN A 34 -19.34 10.40 -8.92
CA ASN A 34 -19.50 11.81 -9.27
C ASN A 34 -19.19 11.96 -10.78
N PRO A 35 -20.17 12.38 -11.61
CA PRO A 35 -20.00 12.51 -13.06
C PRO A 35 -18.84 13.42 -13.47
N ASP A 36 -18.55 14.46 -12.67
CA ASP A 36 -17.46 15.42 -12.96
C ASP A 36 -16.07 14.80 -12.84
N PHE A 37 -15.96 13.64 -12.18
CA PHE A 37 -14.70 12.96 -11.90
C PHE A 37 -14.71 11.49 -12.37
N ASN A 38 -15.29 11.22 -13.56
CA ASN A 38 -15.28 9.88 -14.14
C ASN A 38 -14.04 9.66 -15.01
N THR A 39 -13.15 8.78 -14.59
CA THR A 39 -11.92 8.41 -15.32
C THR A 39 -12.04 7.12 -16.14
N PHE A 40 -13.12 6.36 -16.05
CA PHE A 40 -13.28 5.10 -16.79
C PHE A 40 -13.14 5.23 -18.31
N PRO A 41 -13.71 6.26 -18.98
CA PRO A 41 -13.48 6.45 -20.40
C PRO A 41 -12.00 6.66 -20.74
N ILE A 42 -11.28 7.41 -19.88
CA ILE A 42 -9.84 7.68 -20.07
C ILE A 42 -9.03 6.38 -19.90
N VAL A 43 -9.32 5.57 -18.88
CA VAL A 43 -8.66 4.27 -18.66
C VAL A 43 -8.90 3.34 -19.85
N THR A 44 -10.12 3.31 -20.39
CA THR A 44 -10.46 2.52 -21.58
C THR A 44 -9.66 2.97 -22.80
N GLU A 45 -9.56 4.27 -23.01
CA GLU A 45 -8.79 4.84 -24.14
C GLU A 45 -7.30 4.56 -24.00
N ILE A 46 -6.74 4.70 -22.80
CA ILE A 46 -5.35 4.33 -22.51
C ILE A 46 -5.10 2.85 -22.86
N ALA A 47 -6.02 1.94 -22.48
CA ALA A 47 -5.88 0.53 -22.78
C ALA A 47 -5.86 0.25 -24.30
N LYS A 48 -6.74 0.89 -25.07
CA LYS A 48 -6.76 0.80 -26.55
C LYS A 48 -5.46 1.30 -27.17
N LEU A 49 -5.04 2.52 -26.81
CA LEU A 49 -3.81 3.12 -27.36
C LEU A 49 -2.56 2.28 -27.00
N ARG A 50 -2.51 1.69 -25.83
CA ARG A 50 -1.44 0.76 -25.46
C ARG A 50 -1.46 -0.51 -26.29
N ALA A 51 -2.63 -1.09 -26.55
CA ALA A 51 -2.77 -2.26 -27.42
C ALA A 51 -2.32 -1.95 -28.85
N GLU A 52 -2.74 -0.82 -29.42
CA GLU A 52 -2.31 -0.35 -30.74
C GLU A 52 -0.80 -0.12 -30.79
N LYS A 53 -0.25 0.52 -29.78
CA LYS A 53 1.21 0.75 -29.67
C LYS A 53 1.97 -0.59 -29.62
N GLY A 54 1.53 -1.58 -28.85
CA GLY A 54 2.14 -2.90 -28.79
C GLY A 54 2.21 -3.54 -30.19
N LYS A 55 1.08 -3.54 -30.91
CA LYS A 55 0.99 -4.05 -32.27
C LYS A 55 1.89 -3.30 -33.26
N LEU A 56 1.88 -1.96 -33.21
CA LEU A 56 2.72 -1.12 -34.06
C LEU A 56 4.21 -1.40 -33.86
N MET A 57 4.60 -1.75 -32.65
CA MET A 57 5.98 -2.10 -32.29
C MET A 57 6.33 -3.56 -32.58
N GLY A 58 5.40 -4.35 -33.16
CA GLY A 58 5.63 -5.73 -33.56
C GLY A 58 5.46 -6.79 -32.45
N TYR A 59 4.72 -6.43 -31.38
CA TYR A 59 4.44 -7.34 -30.25
C TYR A 59 2.97 -7.75 -30.23
N ASP A 60 2.68 -8.95 -29.73
CA ASP A 60 1.32 -9.46 -29.59
C ASP A 60 0.46 -8.61 -28.63
N ASN A 61 1.10 -8.04 -27.62
CA ASN A 61 0.45 -7.18 -26.62
C ASN A 61 1.41 -6.12 -26.08
N TYR A 62 0.85 -5.12 -25.41
CA TYR A 62 1.63 -4.04 -24.82
C TYR A 62 2.51 -4.49 -23.64
N ALA A 63 2.10 -5.52 -22.91
CA ALA A 63 2.88 -6.01 -21.77
C ALA A 63 4.22 -6.57 -22.25
N ASP A 64 4.24 -7.41 -23.29
CA ASP A 64 5.48 -7.96 -23.83
C ASP A 64 6.40 -6.87 -24.38
N TYR A 65 5.84 -5.88 -25.10
CA TYR A 65 6.61 -4.70 -25.52
C TYR A 65 7.24 -3.96 -24.33
N SER A 66 6.46 -3.72 -23.27
CA SER A 66 6.91 -2.96 -22.10
C SER A 66 7.94 -3.72 -21.25
N LEU A 67 7.86 -5.06 -21.23
CA LEU A 67 8.68 -5.92 -20.37
C LEU A 67 9.98 -6.38 -21.01
N GLU A 68 10.14 -6.30 -22.33
CA GLU A 68 11.30 -6.83 -23.07
C GLU A 68 12.65 -6.44 -22.45
N LYS A 69 12.80 -5.17 -22.06
CA LYS A 69 14.04 -4.61 -21.49
C LYS A 69 14.08 -4.62 -19.96
N THR A 70 13.12 -5.30 -19.33
CA THR A 70 13.07 -5.45 -17.86
C THR A 70 13.61 -6.81 -17.43
N MET A 71 13.78 -7.01 -16.12
CA MET A 71 14.17 -8.32 -15.56
C MET A 71 13.16 -9.42 -15.88
N ALA A 72 11.88 -9.10 -15.99
CA ALA A 72 10.81 -10.06 -16.26
C ALA A 72 10.82 -10.58 -17.72
N LYS A 73 11.31 -9.79 -18.69
CA LYS A 73 11.41 -10.10 -20.11
C LYS A 73 10.09 -10.19 -20.87
N ASN A 74 9.07 -10.84 -20.35
CA ASN A 74 7.78 -11.04 -21.00
C ASN A 74 6.65 -11.19 -19.98
N SER A 75 5.41 -11.13 -20.47
CA SER A 75 4.20 -11.22 -19.67
C SER A 75 4.04 -12.59 -18.99
N LYS A 76 4.47 -13.67 -19.64
CA LYS A 76 4.41 -15.03 -19.07
C LYS A 76 5.23 -15.14 -17.79
N ASN A 77 6.45 -14.63 -17.78
CA ASN A 77 7.31 -14.67 -16.59
C ASN A 77 6.69 -13.89 -15.40
N VAL A 78 6.04 -12.74 -15.69
CA VAL A 78 5.31 -11.97 -14.68
C VAL A 78 4.14 -12.78 -14.15
N ASP A 79 3.34 -13.38 -15.03
CA ASP A 79 2.16 -14.16 -14.65
C ASP A 79 2.54 -15.38 -13.79
N ASP A 80 3.56 -16.12 -14.20
CA ASP A 80 4.07 -17.28 -13.46
C ASP A 80 4.57 -16.86 -12.05
N PHE A 81 5.31 -15.76 -11.96
CA PHE A 81 5.79 -15.23 -10.69
C PHE A 81 4.63 -14.78 -9.78
N LEU A 82 3.66 -14.05 -10.33
CA LEU A 82 2.49 -13.62 -9.56
C LEU A 82 1.64 -14.81 -9.07
N LYS A 83 1.46 -15.85 -9.91
CA LYS A 83 0.78 -17.08 -9.50
C LYS A 83 1.50 -17.79 -8.36
N GLN A 84 2.83 -17.85 -8.41
CA GLN A 84 3.62 -18.39 -7.30
C GLN A 84 3.43 -17.59 -6.03
N LEU A 85 3.48 -16.25 -6.09
CA LEU A 85 3.24 -15.38 -4.94
C LEU A 85 1.82 -15.58 -4.36
N ILE A 86 0.81 -15.62 -5.21
CA ILE A 86 -0.59 -15.85 -4.77
C ILE A 86 -0.70 -17.17 -4.04
N LYS A 87 -0.15 -18.25 -4.60
CA LYS A 87 -0.19 -19.58 -3.99
C LYS A 87 0.41 -19.60 -2.58
N GLU A 88 1.53 -18.90 -2.37
CA GLU A 88 2.25 -18.89 -1.09
C GLU A 88 1.68 -17.88 -0.08
N TYR A 89 1.19 -16.73 -0.55
CA TYR A 89 0.81 -15.62 0.34
C TYR A 89 -0.69 -15.50 0.59
N ALA A 90 -1.57 -15.92 -0.34
CA ALA A 90 -3.00 -15.82 -0.11
C ALA A 90 -3.47 -16.58 1.13
N PRO A 91 -3.03 -17.82 1.40
CA PRO A 91 -3.40 -18.52 2.63
C PRO A 91 -2.95 -17.80 3.91
N LYS A 92 -1.79 -17.13 3.87
CA LYS A 92 -1.27 -16.34 5.01
C LYS A 92 -2.12 -15.09 5.23
N ALA A 93 -2.48 -14.39 4.15
CA ALA A 93 -3.35 -13.21 4.23
C ALA A 93 -4.75 -13.54 4.77
N ASP A 94 -5.29 -14.70 4.39
CA ASP A 94 -6.56 -15.21 4.93
C ASP A 94 -6.45 -15.54 6.42
N ALA A 95 -5.35 -16.17 6.83
CA ALA A 95 -5.10 -16.49 8.24
C ALA A 95 -4.97 -15.21 9.09
N GLU A 96 -4.23 -14.20 8.60
CA GLU A 96 -4.14 -12.89 9.25
C GLU A 96 -5.50 -12.21 9.36
N THR A 97 -6.29 -12.23 8.30
CA THR A 97 -7.64 -11.62 8.29
C THR A 97 -8.54 -12.27 9.34
N LYS A 98 -8.51 -13.61 9.44
CA LYS A 98 -9.25 -14.36 10.47
C LYS A 98 -8.75 -14.02 11.88
N ALA A 99 -7.46 -13.87 12.07
CA ALA A 99 -6.88 -13.49 13.36
C ALA A 99 -7.33 -12.08 13.78
N ILE A 100 -7.34 -11.11 12.86
CA ILE A 100 -7.84 -9.75 13.12
C ILE A 100 -9.34 -9.77 13.44
N GLU A 101 -10.15 -10.56 12.70
CA GLU A 101 -11.58 -10.70 12.98
C GLU A 101 -11.81 -11.30 14.37
N ALA A 102 -11.12 -12.38 14.71
CA ALA A 102 -11.20 -13.01 16.02
C ALA A 102 -10.78 -12.05 17.14
N TYR A 103 -9.77 -11.20 16.90
CA TYR A 103 -9.38 -10.15 17.84
C TYR A 103 -10.51 -9.12 18.01
N ALA A 104 -11.11 -8.64 16.92
CA ALA A 104 -12.21 -7.69 16.97
C ALA A 104 -13.43 -8.27 17.69
N GLN A 105 -13.74 -9.54 17.51
CA GLN A 105 -14.86 -10.22 18.17
C GLN A 105 -14.73 -10.31 19.69
N LYS A 106 -13.53 -10.20 20.27
CA LYS A 106 -13.36 -10.14 21.72
C LYS A 106 -13.95 -8.87 22.33
N THR A 107 -13.95 -7.75 21.57
CA THR A 107 -14.45 -6.47 22.06
C THR A 107 -15.86 -6.12 21.56
N GLU A 108 -16.15 -6.49 20.32
CA GLU A 108 -17.41 -6.13 19.63
C GLU A 108 -18.51 -7.21 19.73
N GLY A 109 -18.13 -8.43 20.14
CA GLY A 109 -19.03 -9.57 20.22
C GLY A 109 -18.86 -10.58 19.06
N LYS A 110 -19.31 -11.82 19.29
CA LYS A 110 -19.08 -12.96 18.37
C LYS A 110 -19.71 -12.79 16.99
N ASP A 111 -20.77 -11.99 16.87
CA ASP A 111 -21.46 -11.73 15.62
C ASP A 111 -20.80 -10.66 14.76
N PHE A 112 -19.73 -10.04 15.26
CA PHE A 112 -18.98 -9.03 14.51
C PHE A 112 -18.34 -9.64 13.27
N LYS A 113 -18.54 -8.97 12.13
CA LYS A 113 -17.90 -9.30 10.85
C LYS A 113 -16.95 -8.19 10.45
N LEU A 114 -15.69 -8.57 10.27
CA LEU A 114 -14.65 -7.65 9.82
C LEU A 114 -14.94 -7.17 8.40
N GLN A 115 -14.94 -5.86 8.21
CA GLN A 115 -15.08 -5.23 6.91
C GLN A 115 -13.76 -4.60 6.47
N PRO A 116 -13.53 -4.35 5.16
CA PRO A 116 -12.29 -3.74 4.69
C PRO A 116 -11.91 -2.43 5.40
N TYR A 117 -12.89 -1.60 5.76
CA TYR A 117 -12.67 -0.35 6.49
C TYR A 117 -12.33 -0.55 7.98
N ASP A 118 -12.46 -1.76 8.51
CA ASP A 118 -12.13 -2.10 9.90
C ASP A 118 -10.69 -2.62 10.04
N ARG A 119 -10.11 -3.16 8.96
CA ARG A 119 -8.85 -3.88 8.99
C ARG A 119 -7.71 -3.08 9.62
N PHE A 120 -7.52 -1.84 9.20
CA PHE A 120 -6.43 -0.99 9.73
C PHE A 120 -6.59 -0.71 11.23
N TYR A 121 -7.82 -0.46 11.67
CA TYR A 121 -8.13 -0.16 13.05
C TYR A 121 -7.84 -1.35 13.99
N TYR A 122 -8.38 -2.53 13.68
CA TYR A 122 -8.18 -3.70 14.54
C TYR A 122 -6.78 -4.29 14.41
N SER A 123 -6.17 -4.23 13.24
CA SER A 123 -4.77 -4.63 13.06
C SER A 123 -3.83 -3.78 13.91
N ALA A 124 -4.03 -2.45 13.95
CA ALA A 124 -3.22 -1.57 14.78
C ALA A 124 -3.41 -1.84 16.28
N LYS A 125 -4.66 -2.05 16.72
CA LYS A 125 -4.94 -2.43 18.11
C LYS A 125 -4.31 -3.76 18.50
N MET A 126 -4.48 -4.78 17.66
CA MET A 126 -3.89 -6.10 17.88
C MET A 126 -2.36 -6.01 17.96
N LYS A 127 -1.75 -5.27 17.04
CA LYS A 127 -0.30 -5.05 17.02
C LYS A 127 0.19 -4.35 18.30
N LYS A 128 -0.52 -3.30 18.73
CA LYS A 128 -0.18 -2.58 19.97
C LYS A 128 -0.22 -3.49 21.19
N GLU A 129 -1.25 -4.33 21.30
CA GLU A 129 -1.40 -5.28 22.40
C GLU A 129 -0.32 -6.37 22.39
N MET A 130 -0.02 -6.91 21.19
CA MET A 130 0.99 -7.97 21.02
C MET A 130 2.43 -7.49 21.28
N LEU A 131 2.77 -6.29 20.82
CA LEU A 131 4.15 -5.77 20.90
C LEU A 131 4.38 -4.92 22.15
N ASN A 132 3.32 -4.47 22.81
CA ASN A 132 3.37 -3.55 23.95
C ASN A 132 4.26 -2.32 23.68
N ILE A 133 4.24 -1.82 22.43
CA ILE A 133 5.00 -0.65 21.99
C ILE A 133 4.11 0.21 21.07
N THR A 134 4.25 1.50 21.16
CA THR A 134 3.48 2.47 20.37
C THR A 134 4.38 3.25 19.40
N ASP A 135 3.79 3.75 18.31
CA ASP A 135 4.52 4.62 17.37
C ASP A 135 5.06 5.88 18.07
N ASP A 136 4.38 6.40 19.10
CA ASP A 136 4.83 7.56 19.84
C ASP A 136 6.06 7.28 20.71
N GLU A 137 6.25 6.04 21.16
CA GLU A 137 7.47 5.60 21.87
C GLU A 137 8.64 5.43 20.90
N ILE A 138 8.37 5.13 19.63
CA ILE A 138 9.38 4.91 18.60
C ILE A 138 9.85 6.23 17.97
N LYS A 139 8.93 7.19 17.76
CA LYS A 139 9.20 8.48 17.08
C LYS A 139 10.44 9.23 17.58
N PRO A 140 10.71 9.34 18.91
CA PRO A 140 11.88 10.06 19.41
C PRO A 140 13.21 9.50 18.91
N TYR A 141 13.28 8.22 18.59
CA TYR A 141 14.48 7.57 18.03
C TYR A 141 14.75 7.95 16.57
N PHE A 142 13.76 8.50 15.86
CA PHE A 142 13.82 8.88 14.46
C PHE A 142 13.81 10.41 14.27
N ASN A 143 14.47 11.15 15.17
CA ASN A 143 14.68 12.56 14.95
C ASN A 143 15.48 12.78 13.67
N ILE A 144 14.95 13.62 12.74
CA ILE A 144 15.50 13.77 11.38
C ILE A 144 16.96 14.24 11.39
N ASP A 145 17.32 15.21 12.25
CA ASP A 145 18.68 15.75 12.31
C ASP A 145 19.66 14.68 12.78
N SER A 146 19.27 13.89 13.80
CA SER A 146 20.08 12.80 14.33
C SER A 146 20.25 11.68 13.31
N VAL A 147 19.18 11.26 12.64
CA VAL A 147 19.22 10.20 11.60
C VAL A 147 20.06 10.67 10.40
N GLN A 148 19.93 11.94 9.99
CA GLN A 148 20.69 12.47 8.88
C GLN A 148 22.19 12.53 9.18
N VAL A 149 22.57 13.07 10.33
CA VAL A 149 23.99 13.26 10.70
C VAL A 149 24.64 11.94 11.09
N ASN A 150 24.02 11.23 12.05
CA ASN A 150 24.61 10.02 12.63
C ASN A 150 24.32 8.74 11.82
N GLY A 151 23.37 8.79 10.90
CA GLY A 151 23.04 7.70 9.99
C GLY A 151 23.56 7.95 8.58
N VAL A 152 22.89 8.83 7.83
CA VAL A 152 23.16 9.02 6.39
C VAL A 152 24.57 9.58 6.14
N PHE A 153 24.94 10.69 6.81
CA PHE A 153 26.26 11.30 6.61
C PHE A 153 27.38 10.42 7.14
N TYR A 154 27.15 9.76 8.27
CA TYR A 154 28.11 8.80 8.81
C TYR A 154 28.35 7.63 7.83
N ALA A 155 27.29 7.01 7.30
CA ALA A 155 27.41 5.93 6.34
C ALA A 155 28.12 6.38 5.05
N ALA A 156 27.75 7.53 4.50
CA ALA A 156 28.39 8.07 3.30
C ALA A 156 29.88 8.41 3.54
N HIS A 157 30.22 8.91 4.72
CA HIS A 157 31.62 9.13 5.09
C HIS A 157 32.39 7.82 5.18
N ARG A 158 31.84 6.80 5.84
CA ARG A 158 32.51 5.50 6.02
C ARG A 158 32.71 4.74 4.71
N VAL A 159 31.77 4.83 3.78
CA VAL A 159 31.79 4.07 2.51
C VAL A 159 32.55 4.83 1.42
N TYR A 160 32.34 6.14 1.33
CA TYR A 160 32.82 6.96 0.20
C TYR A 160 33.79 8.07 0.61
N GLY A 161 34.10 8.26 1.88
CA GLY A 161 34.96 9.34 2.37
C GLY A 161 34.34 10.74 2.25
N LEU A 162 33.01 10.85 2.01
CA LEU A 162 32.34 12.14 1.83
C LEU A 162 32.23 12.91 3.14
N ILE A 163 32.45 14.22 3.05
CA ILE A 163 32.33 15.14 4.19
C ILE A 163 31.18 16.12 3.89
N PHE A 164 30.23 16.21 4.78
CA PHE A 164 29.06 17.08 4.67
C PHE A 164 29.25 18.31 5.55
N LYS A 165 29.08 19.51 5.00
CA LYS A 165 29.12 20.79 5.72
C LYS A 165 27.80 21.52 5.52
N GLN A 166 27.18 21.95 6.62
CA GLN A 166 25.99 22.78 6.54
C GLN A 166 26.38 24.16 5.96
N ARG A 167 25.63 24.59 4.96
CA ARG A 167 25.73 25.98 4.48
C ARG A 167 24.71 26.83 5.24
N LYS A 168 25.17 28.00 5.68
CA LYS A 168 24.31 29.04 6.24
C LYS A 168 23.50 29.70 5.12
#